data_e2f7908e88dee48ce45f28b50b4050f7
#
_entry.id   e2f7908e88dee48ce45f28b50b4050f7
#
_cell.length_a   1.000
_cell.length_b   1.000
_cell.length_c   1.000
_cell.angle_alpha   90.00
_cell.angle_beta   90.00
_cell.angle_gamma   90.00
#
_symmetry.space_group_name_H-M   'P 1'
#
loop_
_entity.id
_entity.type
_entity.pdbx_description
1 polymer ?
#
loop_
_entity_poly.entity_id
_entity_poly.type
_entity_poly.pdbx_seq_one_letter_code
_entity_poly.pdbx_strand_id
1 'polypeptide(L)'
;EIAQCLVGSEMCIRDRLYRVGDEFVRALDGVDFEIYEGEFCAIVGTSGSGKSTLLNMLAGLEKPTKGEVIIAGKHIEKLNEEQLVTFRRDHVGFIFQSFHLMGTLNAVENVALPLSFRGVPRDVRVRKANEMLDLVKLGKHKKHLPNQMSGGQQQRVGVARALVVDPDIIFADEPTGNLDSHTSEEVMELMQRVVREQKKTLVMVTHDDHLATYADRVFHIRDGRIIKIEDNRWKKGKEEGGRHA
;
A
#
# COMPACT_ATOMS: atom_id res chain seq x y z
N GLU A 1 -29.98 -4.78 -13.01
CA GLU A 1 -29.27 -3.62 -13.63
C GLU A 1 -27.92 -3.51 -12.98
N ILE A 2 -26.90 -3.96 -13.70
CA ILE A 2 -25.49 -3.82 -13.28
C ILE A 2 -25.16 -2.36 -13.53
N ALA A 3 -25.06 -1.58 -12.45
CA ALA A 3 -24.50 -0.25 -12.53
C ALA A 3 -23.05 -0.39 -13.03
N GLN A 4 -22.78 0.10 -14.24
CA GLN A 4 -21.44 0.29 -14.76
C GLN A 4 -20.75 1.31 -13.85
N CYS A 5 -20.02 0.84 -12.85
CA CYS A 5 -19.10 1.66 -12.10
C CYS A 5 -17.82 1.82 -12.95
N LEU A 6 -17.75 2.89 -13.71
CA LEU A 6 -16.54 3.33 -14.39
C LEU A 6 -15.58 3.86 -13.32
N VAL A 7 -14.41 3.21 -13.24
CA VAL A 7 -13.25 3.65 -12.46
C VAL A 7 -13.42 3.51 -10.94
N GLY A 8 -13.39 2.27 -10.46
CA GLY A 8 -13.27 1.92 -9.05
C GLY A 8 -12.65 0.54 -8.93
N SER A 9 -11.80 0.30 -7.93
CA SER A 9 -11.43 -1.06 -7.56
C SER A 9 -12.53 -1.61 -6.67
N GLU A 10 -13.47 -2.34 -7.24
CA GLU A 10 -14.48 -3.09 -6.48
C GLU A 10 -13.83 -4.34 -5.89
N MET A 11 -14.06 -4.58 -4.61
CA MET A 11 -13.47 -5.70 -3.89
C MET A 11 -14.53 -6.39 -3.06
N CYS A 12 -14.97 -7.55 -3.52
CA CYS A 12 -15.89 -8.42 -2.80
C CYS A 12 -15.16 -9.69 -2.39
N ILE A 13 -14.51 -9.67 -1.21
CA ILE A 13 -13.85 -10.85 -0.66
C ILE A 13 -14.81 -11.51 0.33
N ARG A 14 -15.33 -12.68 -0.02
CA ARG A 14 -16.27 -13.36 0.89
C ARG A 14 -15.58 -14.10 2.00
N ASP A 15 -14.62 -14.98 1.69
CA ASP A 15 -14.02 -15.83 2.72
C ASP A 15 -12.54 -16.13 2.44
N ARG A 16 -11.73 -16.20 3.49
CA ARG A 16 -10.42 -16.83 3.49
C ARG A 16 -10.29 -17.83 4.64
N LEU A 17 -10.14 -19.10 4.31
CA LEU A 17 -9.96 -20.20 5.24
C LEU A 17 -8.51 -20.71 5.14
N TYR A 18 -7.86 -20.84 6.29
CA TYR A 18 -6.57 -21.53 6.40
C TYR A 18 -6.77 -22.87 7.09
N ARG A 19 -6.13 -23.91 6.58
CA ARG A 19 -6.07 -25.20 7.26
C ARG A 19 -4.87 -25.22 8.19
N VAL A 20 -5.11 -25.40 9.48
CA VAL A 20 -4.09 -25.52 10.53
C VAL A 20 -4.27 -26.88 11.20
N GLY A 21 -3.45 -27.89 10.77
CA GLY A 21 -3.68 -29.27 11.17
C GLY A 21 -5.00 -29.79 10.62
N ASP A 22 -5.88 -30.26 11.50
CA ASP A 22 -7.23 -30.75 11.15
C ASP A 22 -8.33 -29.69 11.31
N GLU A 23 -7.99 -28.47 11.72
CA GLU A 23 -8.94 -27.37 11.91
C GLU A 23 -8.85 -26.36 10.76
N PHE A 24 -9.98 -25.65 10.52
CA PHE A 24 -10.04 -24.50 9.61
C PHE A 24 -10.15 -23.21 10.40
N VAL A 25 -9.18 -22.32 10.21
CA VAL A 25 -9.21 -20.96 10.77
C VAL A 25 -9.75 -20.02 9.70
N ARG A 26 -10.86 -19.34 10.00
CA ARG A 26 -11.44 -18.33 9.13
C ARG A 26 -10.78 -16.98 9.39
N ALA A 27 -9.89 -16.57 8.52
CA ALA A 27 -9.19 -15.30 8.62
C ALA A 27 -10.01 -14.12 8.10
N LEU A 28 -10.87 -14.35 7.10
CA LEU A 28 -11.85 -13.38 6.60
C LEU A 28 -13.21 -14.05 6.44
N ASP A 29 -14.27 -13.31 6.77
CA ASP A 29 -15.65 -13.80 6.80
C ASP A 29 -16.62 -12.74 6.26
N GLY A 30 -16.86 -12.74 4.95
CA GLY A 30 -17.78 -11.84 4.30
C GLY A 30 -17.32 -10.37 4.31
N VAL A 31 -16.19 -10.09 3.66
CA VAL A 31 -15.63 -8.73 3.55
C VAL A 31 -16.01 -8.15 2.19
N ASP A 32 -16.94 -7.18 2.18
CA ASP A 32 -17.36 -6.47 0.98
C ASP A 32 -17.06 -4.97 1.15
N PHE A 33 -16.31 -4.39 0.22
CA PHE A 33 -16.04 -2.95 0.20
C PHE A 33 -15.49 -2.51 -1.16
N GLU A 34 -15.49 -1.21 -1.38
CA GLU A 34 -14.97 -0.56 -2.59
C GLU A 34 -13.89 0.44 -2.22
N ILE A 35 -12.85 0.56 -3.04
CA ILE A 35 -11.83 1.60 -2.96
C ILE A 35 -11.83 2.36 -4.27
N TYR A 36 -11.84 3.69 -4.20
CA TYR A 36 -11.85 4.55 -5.38
C TYR A 36 -10.44 4.92 -5.82
N GLU A 37 -10.29 5.16 -7.12
CA GLU A 37 -9.02 5.61 -7.68
C GLU A 37 -8.57 6.94 -7.06
N GLY A 38 -7.29 7.05 -6.72
CA GLY A 38 -6.73 8.22 -6.07
C GLY A 38 -7.08 8.37 -4.59
N GLU A 39 -7.76 7.37 -3.99
CA GLU A 39 -8.15 7.36 -2.59
C GLU A 39 -7.01 6.83 -1.71
N PHE A 40 -6.83 7.45 -0.55
CA PHE A 40 -6.02 6.90 0.52
C PHE A 40 -6.93 6.22 1.55
N CYS A 41 -6.88 4.90 1.62
CA CYS A 41 -7.64 4.09 2.57
C CYS A 41 -6.74 3.50 3.66
N ALA A 42 -7.25 3.45 4.89
CA ALA A 42 -6.63 2.72 6.01
C ALA A 42 -7.52 1.56 6.45
N ILE A 43 -6.91 0.40 6.71
CA ILE A 43 -7.54 -0.78 7.30
C ILE A 43 -6.98 -0.91 8.72
N VAL A 44 -7.84 -0.76 9.73
CA VAL A 44 -7.46 -0.73 11.14
C VAL A 44 -8.08 -1.90 11.88
N GLY A 45 -7.34 -2.47 12.82
CA GLY A 45 -7.84 -3.53 13.70
C GLY A 45 -6.72 -4.11 14.57
N THR A 46 -7.10 -4.90 15.55
CA THR A 46 -6.16 -5.57 16.45
C THR A 46 -5.30 -6.62 15.74
N SER A 47 -4.23 -7.07 16.38
CA SER A 47 -3.44 -8.20 15.86
C SER A 47 -4.33 -9.43 15.69
N GLY A 48 -4.13 -10.17 14.59
CA GLY A 48 -4.94 -11.36 14.29
C GLY A 48 -6.33 -11.09 13.69
N SER A 49 -6.76 -9.83 13.53
CA SER A 49 -8.09 -9.52 12.98
C SER A 49 -8.27 -9.78 11.47
N GLY A 50 -7.22 -10.22 10.74
CA GLY A 50 -7.28 -10.52 9.32
C GLY A 50 -6.71 -9.44 8.39
N LYS A 51 -6.13 -8.34 8.92
CA LYS A 51 -5.62 -7.20 8.13
C LYS A 51 -4.58 -7.59 7.07
N SER A 52 -3.52 -8.27 7.49
CA SER A 52 -2.44 -8.69 6.56
C SER A 52 -2.95 -9.73 5.56
N THR A 53 -3.86 -10.62 5.97
CA THR A 53 -4.53 -11.55 5.05
C THR A 53 -5.33 -10.80 3.98
N LEU A 54 -6.10 -9.77 4.41
CA LEU A 54 -6.85 -8.93 3.48
C LEU A 54 -5.90 -8.21 2.52
N LEU A 55 -4.84 -7.58 3.04
CA LEU A 55 -3.84 -6.90 2.22
C LEU A 55 -3.20 -7.84 1.20
N ASN A 56 -2.82 -9.06 1.60
CA ASN A 56 -2.21 -10.04 0.72
C ASN A 56 -3.15 -10.46 -0.42
N MET A 57 -4.44 -10.61 -0.15
CA MET A 57 -5.42 -10.94 -1.20
C MET A 57 -5.63 -9.76 -2.15
N LEU A 58 -5.75 -8.54 -1.64
CA LEU A 58 -5.84 -7.31 -2.45
C LEU A 58 -4.62 -7.14 -3.35
N ALA A 59 -3.46 -7.49 -2.84
CA ALA A 59 -2.21 -7.40 -3.59
C ALA A 59 -1.98 -8.57 -4.57
N GLY A 60 -2.89 -9.56 -4.61
CA GLY A 60 -2.74 -10.76 -5.43
C GLY A 60 -1.58 -11.66 -5.00
N LEU A 61 -1.17 -11.59 -3.72
CA LEU A 61 -0.20 -12.51 -3.11
C LEU A 61 -0.88 -13.80 -2.66
N GLU A 62 -2.17 -13.72 -2.32
CA GLU A 62 -3.01 -14.85 -1.96
C GLU A 62 -4.34 -14.75 -2.68
N LYS A 63 -4.92 -15.91 -3.04
CA LYS A 63 -6.27 -15.95 -3.63
C LYS A 63 -7.34 -16.12 -2.55
N PRO A 64 -8.52 -15.50 -2.69
CA PRO A 64 -9.63 -15.78 -1.80
C PRO A 64 -10.08 -17.22 -1.93
N THR A 65 -10.60 -17.83 -0.86
CA THR A 65 -11.23 -19.14 -0.91
C THR A 65 -12.58 -19.06 -1.63
N LYS A 66 -13.29 -17.93 -1.44
CA LYS A 66 -14.53 -17.58 -2.13
C LYS A 66 -14.59 -16.07 -2.30
N GLY A 67 -15.34 -15.63 -3.32
CA GLY A 67 -15.52 -14.21 -3.65
C GLY A 67 -14.63 -13.78 -4.80
N GLU A 68 -14.67 -12.49 -5.07
CA GLU A 68 -14.00 -11.86 -6.21
C GLU A 68 -13.12 -10.70 -5.72
N VAL A 69 -11.99 -10.50 -6.37
CA VAL A 69 -11.11 -9.35 -6.15
C VAL A 69 -10.92 -8.67 -7.50
N ILE A 70 -11.51 -7.49 -7.67
CA ILE A 70 -11.44 -6.74 -8.92
C ILE A 70 -10.59 -5.50 -8.70
N ILE A 71 -9.47 -5.37 -9.42
CA ILE A 71 -8.57 -4.22 -9.36
C ILE A 71 -8.39 -3.67 -10.77
N ALA A 72 -8.69 -2.40 -10.96
CA ALA A 72 -8.66 -1.74 -12.28
C ALA A 72 -9.40 -2.55 -13.35
N GLY A 73 -10.57 -3.10 -13.01
CA GLY A 73 -11.41 -3.92 -13.89
C GLY A 73 -10.89 -5.34 -14.16
N LYS A 74 -9.80 -5.78 -13.52
CA LYS A 74 -9.25 -7.13 -13.67
C LYS A 74 -9.64 -8.02 -12.50
N HIS A 75 -10.18 -9.18 -12.78
CA HIS A 75 -10.49 -10.23 -11.81
C HIS A 75 -9.20 -10.96 -11.37
N ILE A 76 -8.66 -10.57 -10.22
CA ILE A 76 -7.38 -11.06 -9.72
C ILE A 76 -7.45 -12.55 -9.33
N GLU A 77 -8.58 -12.99 -8.78
CA GLU A 77 -8.82 -14.37 -8.38
C GLU A 77 -8.80 -15.36 -9.57
N LYS A 78 -9.07 -14.87 -10.78
CA LYS A 78 -9.08 -15.69 -12.02
C LYS A 78 -7.70 -15.81 -12.68
N LEU A 79 -6.74 -14.97 -12.29
CA LEU A 79 -5.40 -14.98 -12.87
C LEU A 79 -4.61 -16.20 -12.40
N ASN A 80 -3.79 -16.78 -13.28
CA ASN A 80 -2.80 -17.79 -12.90
C ASN A 80 -1.56 -17.12 -12.27
N GLU A 81 -0.60 -17.93 -11.75
CA GLU A 81 0.56 -17.39 -11.04
C GLU A 81 1.44 -16.48 -11.92
N GLU A 82 1.66 -16.81 -13.18
CA GLU A 82 2.45 -15.99 -14.11
C GLU A 82 1.75 -14.65 -14.38
N GLN A 83 0.44 -14.68 -14.54
CA GLN A 83 -0.38 -13.48 -14.73
C GLN A 83 -0.40 -12.62 -13.46
N LEU A 84 -0.46 -13.23 -12.26
CA LEU A 84 -0.37 -12.52 -10.98
C LEU A 84 1.01 -11.86 -10.80
N VAL A 85 2.10 -12.54 -11.16
CA VAL A 85 3.45 -11.95 -11.14
C VAL A 85 3.50 -10.73 -12.06
N THR A 86 2.99 -10.85 -13.29
CA THR A 86 2.93 -9.74 -14.25
C THR A 86 2.06 -8.60 -13.72
N PHE A 87 0.88 -8.91 -13.18
CA PHE A 87 -0.01 -7.92 -12.59
C PHE A 87 0.67 -7.13 -11.46
N ARG A 88 1.25 -7.85 -10.48
CA ARG A 88 1.98 -7.20 -9.36
C ARG A 88 3.14 -6.33 -9.87
N ARG A 89 3.94 -6.86 -10.81
CA ARG A 89 5.06 -6.12 -11.39
C ARG A 89 4.62 -4.81 -12.03
N ASP A 90 3.48 -4.79 -12.71
CA ASP A 90 3.07 -3.67 -13.55
C ASP A 90 2.13 -2.68 -12.85
N HIS A 91 1.32 -3.14 -11.88
CA HIS A 91 0.24 -2.34 -11.29
C HIS A 91 0.38 -2.09 -9.78
N VAL A 92 1.26 -2.82 -9.08
CA VAL A 92 1.30 -2.80 -7.62
C VAL A 92 2.64 -2.29 -7.10
N GLY A 93 2.57 -1.34 -6.14
CA GLY A 93 3.69 -0.93 -5.30
C GLY A 93 3.52 -1.48 -3.88
N PHE A 94 4.63 -1.83 -3.22
CA PHE A 94 4.63 -2.32 -1.85
C PHE A 94 5.53 -1.51 -0.94
N ILE A 95 4.99 -1.12 0.23
CA ILE A 95 5.72 -0.50 1.35
C ILE A 95 5.58 -1.44 2.56
N PHE A 96 6.69 -1.86 3.13
CA PHE A 96 6.75 -2.83 4.22
C PHE A 96 7.20 -2.19 5.52
N GLN A 97 6.76 -2.75 6.65
CA GLN A 97 7.18 -2.36 8.00
C GLN A 97 8.70 -2.50 8.20
N SER A 98 9.28 -3.59 7.72
CA SER A 98 10.73 -3.89 7.87
C SER A 98 11.58 -3.38 6.72
N PHE A 99 11.09 -2.38 5.95
CA PHE A 99 11.74 -1.73 4.80
C PHE A 99 12.11 -2.68 3.66
N HIS A 100 12.57 -3.89 3.95
CA HIS A 100 13.03 -4.93 3.01
C HIS A 100 14.01 -4.37 1.96
N LEU A 101 14.98 -3.55 2.40
CA LEU A 101 16.05 -3.07 1.55
C LEU A 101 17.17 -4.11 1.45
N MET A 102 17.74 -4.21 0.25
CA MET A 102 18.92 -5.03 0.02
C MET A 102 20.14 -4.33 0.63
N GLY A 103 20.71 -4.90 1.70
CA GLY A 103 21.79 -4.28 2.49
C GLY A 103 23.08 -4.03 1.69
N THR A 104 23.30 -4.78 0.61
CA THR A 104 24.45 -4.66 -0.31
C THR A 104 24.27 -3.61 -1.38
N LEU A 105 23.07 -3.07 -1.56
CA LEU A 105 22.71 -2.06 -2.57
C LEU A 105 22.54 -0.70 -1.91
N ASN A 106 23.00 0.37 -2.56
CA ASN A 106 22.76 1.73 -2.12
C ASN A 106 21.29 2.16 -2.37
N ALA A 107 20.91 3.39 -1.96
CA ALA A 107 19.55 3.88 -2.10
C ALA A 107 19.08 3.89 -3.55
N VAL A 108 19.89 4.40 -4.50
CA VAL A 108 19.53 4.41 -5.92
C VAL A 108 19.31 3.01 -6.45
N GLU A 109 20.18 2.07 -6.10
CA GLU A 109 20.10 0.69 -6.56
C GLU A 109 18.88 -0.03 -5.98
N ASN A 110 18.57 0.19 -4.70
CA ASN A 110 17.34 -0.35 -4.08
C ASN A 110 16.08 0.18 -4.77
N VAL A 111 16.01 1.48 -5.07
CA VAL A 111 14.87 2.09 -5.77
C VAL A 111 14.80 1.62 -7.22
N ALA A 112 15.94 1.46 -7.90
CA ALA A 112 15.99 1.02 -9.29
C ALA A 112 15.69 -0.49 -9.48
N LEU A 113 15.73 -1.28 -8.41
CA LEU A 113 15.63 -2.74 -8.47
C LEU A 113 14.37 -3.26 -9.18
N PRO A 114 13.15 -2.76 -8.89
CA PRO A 114 11.95 -3.21 -9.60
C PRO A 114 11.99 -2.95 -11.10
N LEU A 115 12.59 -1.83 -11.53
CA LEU A 115 12.74 -1.50 -12.95
C LEU A 115 13.75 -2.43 -13.65
N SER A 116 14.71 -2.98 -12.90
CA SER A 116 15.64 -3.97 -13.47
C SER A 116 14.93 -5.28 -13.81
N PHE A 117 13.96 -5.70 -13.01
CA PHE A 117 13.12 -6.87 -13.29
C PHE A 117 12.16 -6.66 -14.47
N ARG A 118 11.86 -5.41 -14.81
CA ARG A 118 11.12 -5.04 -16.02
C ARG A 118 12.02 -4.94 -17.26
N GLY A 119 13.32 -5.19 -17.15
CA GLY A 119 14.27 -5.08 -18.25
C GLY A 119 14.59 -3.63 -18.69
N VAL A 120 14.26 -2.63 -17.85
CA VAL A 120 14.53 -1.22 -18.15
C VAL A 120 16.03 -0.96 -18.21
N PRO A 121 16.58 -0.29 -19.24
CA PRO A 121 18.00 0.04 -19.36
C PRO A 121 18.56 0.77 -18.13
N ARG A 122 19.84 0.54 -17.82
CA ARG A 122 20.46 1.00 -16.57
C ARG A 122 20.41 2.53 -16.41
N ASP A 123 20.70 3.26 -17.45
CA ASP A 123 20.68 4.73 -17.47
C ASP A 123 19.29 5.28 -17.17
N VAL A 124 18.24 4.69 -17.76
CA VAL A 124 16.85 5.08 -17.56
C VAL A 124 16.39 4.78 -16.12
N ARG A 125 16.64 3.55 -15.61
CA ARG A 125 16.21 3.19 -14.26
C ARG A 125 16.95 3.97 -13.17
N VAL A 126 18.25 4.27 -13.38
CA VAL A 126 19.02 5.11 -12.44
C VAL A 126 18.50 6.54 -12.42
N ARG A 127 18.17 7.12 -13.58
CA ARG A 127 17.56 8.46 -13.66
C ARG A 127 16.23 8.49 -12.89
N LYS A 128 15.30 7.56 -13.18
CA LYS A 128 14.00 7.47 -12.48
C LYS A 128 14.18 7.28 -10.97
N ALA A 129 15.12 6.43 -10.55
CA ALA A 129 15.40 6.22 -9.13
C ALA A 129 15.92 7.50 -8.46
N ASN A 130 16.75 8.28 -9.12
CA ASN A 130 17.21 9.56 -8.60
C ASN A 130 16.07 10.56 -8.45
N GLU A 131 15.15 10.65 -9.42
CA GLU A 131 13.96 11.51 -9.38
C GLU A 131 13.06 11.12 -8.19
N MET A 132 12.84 9.83 -7.98
CA MET A 132 12.05 9.34 -6.81
C MET A 132 12.73 9.64 -5.48
N LEU A 133 14.05 9.51 -5.38
CA LEU A 133 14.79 9.85 -4.16
C LEU A 133 14.74 11.35 -3.86
N ASP A 134 14.76 12.21 -4.88
CA ASP A 134 14.57 13.65 -4.70
C ASP A 134 13.14 13.96 -4.22
N LEU A 135 12.12 13.29 -4.79
CA LEU A 135 10.73 13.43 -4.37
C LEU A 135 10.51 13.11 -2.87
N VAL A 136 11.18 12.07 -2.36
CA VAL A 136 11.12 11.68 -0.94
C VAL A 136 12.15 12.40 -0.06
N LYS A 137 12.77 13.47 -0.56
CA LYS A 137 13.76 14.31 0.15
C LYS A 137 15.05 13.57 0.57
N LEU A 138 15.49 12.61 -0.22
CA LEU A 138 16.72 11.83 0.00
C LEU A 138 17.85 12.14 -1.00
N GLY A 139 17.81 13.29 -1.66
CA GLY A 139 18.80 13.68 -2.68
C GLY A 139 20.26 13.62 -2.22
N LYS A 140 20.53 13.87 -0.94
CA LYS A 140 21.87 13.79 -0.35
C LYS A 140 22.29 12.36 0.07
N HIS A 141 21.37 11.39 0.10
CA HIS A 141 21.58 10.04 0.60
C HIS A 141 21.60 8.97 -0.49
N LYS A 142 21.64 9.37 -1.76
CA LYS A 142 21.52 8.49 -2.93
C LYS A 142 22.52 7.33 -2.96
N LYS A 143 23.73 7.56 -2.45
CA LYS A 143 24.83 6.58 -2.42
C LYS A 143 24.98 5.84 -1.09
N HIS A 144 24.13 6.15 -0.06
CA HIS A 144 24.21 5.47 1.22
C HIS A 144 23.68 4.04 1.13
N LEU A 145 24.31 3.15 1.86
CA LEU A 145 23.81 1.79 2.12
C LEU A 145 22.74 1.83 3.23
N PRO A 146 21.84 0.85 3.33
CA PRO A 146 20.81 0.81 4.37
C PRO A 146 21.36 0.97 5.80
N ASN A 147 22.49 0.36 6.13
CA ASN A 147 23.15 0.48 7.44
C ASN A 147 23.73 1.87 7.75
N GLN A 148 23.77 2.77 6.77
CA GLN A 148 24.20 4.17 6.90
C GLN A 148 23.01 5.13 7.01
N MET A 149 21.79 4.62 7.09
CA MET A 149 20.55 5.39 7.08
C MET A 149 19.77 5.17 8.37
N SER A 150 19.07 6.24 8.83
CA SER A 150 18.06 6.10 9.89
C SER A 150 16.87 5.27 9.42
N GLY A 151 16.06 4.75 10.34
CA GLY A 151 14.83 4.02 10.01
C GLY A 151 13.90 4.81 9.09
N GLY A 152 13.66 6.10 9.38
CA GLY A 152 12.84 6.96 8.55
C GLY A 152 13.42 7.21 7.15
N GLN A 153 14.77 7.29 7.02
CA GLN A 153 15.42 7.37 5.70
C GLN A 153 15.25 6.05 4.93
N GLN A 154 15.41 4.91 5.58
CA GLN A 154 15.20 3.60 4.97
C GLN A 154 13.74 3.44 4.51
N GLN A 155 12.77 3.88 5.32
CA GLN A 155 11.36 3.84 4.93
C GLN A 155 11.07 4.73 3.72
N ARG A 156 11.64 5.94 3.67
CA ARG A 156 11.51 6.81 2.49
C ARG A 156 12.12 6.18 1.23
N VAL A 157 13.21 5.40 1.35
CA VAL A 157 13.72 4.58 0.22
C VAL A 157 12.70 3.52 -0.18
N GLY A 158 12.04 2.86 0.78
CA GLY A 158 10.95 1.90 0.54
C GLY A 158 9.78 2.54 -0.21
N VAL A 159 9.36 3.75 0.19
CA VAL A 159 8.33 4.54 -0.50
C VAL A 159 8.76 4.87 -1.93
N ALA A 160 9.98 5.37 -2.13
CA ALA A 160 10.52 5.68 -3.46
C ALA A 160 10.57 4.43 -4.36
N ARG A 161 10.95 3.27 -3.80
CA ARG A 161 10.99 1.98 -4.51
C ARG A 161 9.58 1.53 -4.93
N ALA A 162 8.57 1.75 -4.10
CA ALA A 162 7.19 1.42 -4.45
C ALA A 162 6.66 2.29 -5.59
N LEU A 163 7.06 3.57 -5.63
CA LEU A 163 6.59 4.54 -6.62
C LEU A 163 7.31 4.49 -7.96
N VAL A 164 8.58 4.04 -8.01
CA VAL A 164 9.43 4.12 -9.22
C VAL A 164 8.87 3.37 -10.42
N VAL A 165 8.04 2.37 -10.17
CA VAL A 165 7.36 1.57 -11.20
C VAL A 165 6.08 2.22 -11.73
N ASP A 166 5.70 3.37 -11.17
CA ASP A 166 4.48 4.10 -11.50
C ASP A 166 3.22 3.22 -11.35
N PRO A 167 2.98 2.63 -10.14
CA PRO A 167 1.90 1.69 -9.93
C PRO A 167 0.53 2.38 -9.92
N ASP A 168 -0.55 1.62 -10.20
CA ASP A 168 -1.92 2.12 -10.05
C ASP A 168 -2.34 2.14 -8.58
N ILE A 169 -1.89 1.13 -7.81
CA ILE A 169 -2.21 0.97 -6.39
C ILE A 169 -0.97 0.65 -5.57
N ILE A 170 -0.90 1.23 -4.38
CA ILE A 170 0.18 1.02 -3.40
C ILE A 170 -0.43 0.36 -2.17
N PHE A 171 0.15 -0.76 -1.75
CA PHE A 171 -0.16 -1.42 -0.49
C PHE A 171 0.93 -1.12 0.54
N ALA A 172 0.53 -0.72 1.75
CA ALA A 172 1.44 -0.42 2.84
C ALA A 172 1.07 -1.26 4.07
N ASP A 173 1.96 -2.17 4.47
CA ASP A 173 1.78 -3.01 5.65
C ASP A 173 2.55 -2.41 6.83
N GLU A 174 1.82 -1.80 7.77
CA GLU A 174 2.35 -1.12 8.96
C GLU A 174 3.58 -0.22 8.65
N PRO A 175 3.48 0.74 7.71
CA PRO A 175 4.65 1.40 7.12
C PRO A 175 5.50 2.21 8.10
N THR A 176 5.02 2.44 9.30
CA THR A 176 5.71 3.21 10.34
C THR A 176 5.92 2.43 11.64
N GLY A 177 5.56 1.14 11.67
CA GLY A 177 5.60 0.33 12.90
C GLY A 177 6.98 0.15 13.53
N ASN A 178 8.07 0.46 12.81
CA ASN A 178 9.45 0.41 13.30
C ASN A 178 10.08 1.81 13.49
N LEU A 179 9.26 2.88 13.51
CA LEU A 179 9.73 4.25 13.62
C LEU A 179 9.24 4.88 14.93
N ASP A 180 9.95 5.90 15.41
CA ASP A 180 9.46 6.76 16.48
C ASP A 180 8.27 7.63 16.00
N SER A 181 7.50 8.17 16.93
CA SER A 181 6.27 8.91 16.61
C SER A 181 6.49 10.09 15.67
N HIS A 182 7.53 10.90 15.90
CA HIS A 182 7.82 12.06 15.08
C HIS A 182 8.20 11.67 13.64
N THR A 183 9.07 10.67 13.50
CA THR A 183 9.48 10.14 12.18
C THR A 183 8.29 9.49 11.47
N SER A 184 7.38 8.85 12.21
CA SER A 184 6.16 8.25 11.67
C SER A 184 5.26 9.30 11.03
N GLU A 185 5.01 10.41 11.72
CA GLU A 185 4.23 11.54 11.19
C GLU A 185 4.85 12.11 9.91
N GLU A 186 6.18 12.37 9.91
CA GLU A 186 6.87 12.85 8.72
C GLU A 186 6.75 11.90 7.51
N VAL A 187 6.82 10.59 7.74
CA VAL A 187 6.67 9.58 6.67
C VAL A 187 5.22 9.54 6.19
N MET A 188 4.24 9.63 7.10
CA MET A 188 2.81 9.65 6.74
C MET A 188 2.44 10.90 5.94
N GLU A 189 2.90 12.08 6.35
CA GLU A 189 2.71 13.32 5.58
C GLU A 189 3.33 13.22 4.18
N LEU A 190 4.55 12.66 4.09
CA LEU A 190 5.19 12.42 2.80
C LEU A 190 4.35 11.49 1.93
N MET A 191 3.90 10.35 2.46
CA MET A 191 3.09 9.38 1.72
C MET A 191 1.77 10.02 1.24
N GLN A 192 1.06 10.71 2.13
CA GLN A 192 -0.21 11.40 1.80
C GLN A 192 0.00 12.41 0.68
N ARG A 193 1.03 13.26 0.78
CA ARG A 193 1.35 14.26 -0.24
C ARG A 193 1.65 13.61 -1.58
N VAL A 194 2.55 12.62 -1.60
CA VAL A 194 2.98 11.97 -2.85
C VAL A 194 1.83 11.23 -3.53
N VAL A 195 1.00 10.53 -2.75
CA VAL A 195 -0.18 9.83 -3.27
C VAL A 195 -1.13 10.81 -3.94
N ARG A 196 -1.39 11.98 -3.31
CA ARG A 196 -2.24 13.01 -3.89
C ARG A 196 -1.64 13.65 -5.14
N GLU A 197 -0.38 14.08 -5.08
CA GLU A 197 0.33 14.72 -6.20
C GLU A 197 0.43 13.79 -7.42
N GLN A 198 0.66 12.50 -7.18
CA GLN A 198 0.80 11.48 -8.24
C GLN A 198 -0.53 10.80 -8.61
N LYS A 199 -1.65 11.19 -7.95
CA LYS A 199 -2.99 10.61 -8.14
C LYS A 199 -2.99 9.08 -8.02
N LYS A 200 -2.28 8.53 -7.01
CA LYS A 200 -2.20 7.10 -6.75
C LYS A 200 -3.20 6.66 -5.71
N THR A 201 -3.65 5.42 -5.79
CA THR A 201 -4.45 4.79 -4.75
C THR A 201 -3.52 4.17 -3.71
N LEU A 202 -3.78 4.43 -2.42
CA LEU A 202 -3.01 3.86 -1.31
C LEU A 202 -3.92 3.10 -0.36
N VAL A 203 -3.57 1.85 -0.09
CA VAL A 203 -4.22 1.01 0.93
C VAL A 203 -3.20 0.69 2.03
N MET A 204 -3.40 1.26 3.19
CA MET A 204 -2.54 1.07 4.35
C MET A 204 -3.19 0.16 5.38
N VAL A 205 -2.44 -0.78 5.90
CA VAL A 205 -2.80 -1.54 7.10
C VAL A 205 -2.04 -0.97 8.29
N THR A 206 -2.74 -0.72 9.39
CA THR A 206 -2.13 -0.27 10.64
C THR A 206 -2.97 -0.72 11.84
N HIS A 207 -2.34 -0.77 13.01
CA HIS A 207 -3.03 -0.91 14.29
C HIS A 207 -3.09 0.42 15.06
N ASP A 208 -2.57 1.51 14.48
CA ASP A 208 -2.55 2.84 15.07
C ASP A 208 -3.69 3.70 14.50
N ASP A 209 -4.68 4.00 15.36
CA ASP A 209 -5.84 4.81 15.00
C ASP A 209 -5.46 6.26 14.65
N HIS A 210 -4.39 6.80 15.27
CA HIS A 210 -3.92 8.15 14.96
C HIS A 210 -3.39 8.23 13.52
N LEU A 211 -2.58 7.27 13.10
CA LEU A 211 -2.06 7.22 11.74
C LEU A 211 -3.16 6.96 10.69
N ALA A 212 -4.24 6.28 11.08
CA ALA A 212 -5.39 6.08 10.21
C ALA A 212 -6.13 7.40 9.89
N THR A 213 -5.97 8.46 10.69
CA THR A 213 -6.57 9.77 10.42
C THR A 213 -6.02 10.45 9.16
N TYR A 214 -4.83 10.07 8.69
CA TYR A 214 -4.27 10.54 7.42
C TYR A 214 -5.06 10.04 6.21
N ALA A 215 -5.78 8.91 6.35
CA ALA A 215 -6.59 8.33 5.29
C ALA A 215 -7.88 9.11 5.02
N ASP A 216 -8.40 8.99 3.80
CA ASP A 216 -9.68 9.55 3.38
C ASP A 216 -10.84 8.69 3.90
N ARG A 217 -10.66 7.35 3.93
CA ARG A 217 -11.59 6.41 4.54
C ARG A 217 -10.85 5.41 5.41
N VAL A 218 -11.50 5.01 6.52
CA VAL A 218 -10.95 4.04 7.48
C VAL A 218 -11.91 2.87 7.59
N PHE A 219 -11.40 1.66 7.34
CA PHE A 219 -12.10 0.40 7.44
C PHE A 219 -11.67 -0.30 8.73
N HIS A 220 -12.57 -0.42 9.70
CA HIS A 220 -12.30 -1.13 10.94
C HIS A 220 -12.60 -2.61 10.77
N ILE A 221 -11.58 -3.46 10.92
CA ILE A 221 -11.71 -4.90 10.82
C ILE A 221 -11.57 -5.56 12.20
N ARG A 222 -12.47 -6.49 12.49
CA ARG A 222 -12.43 -7.34 13.68
C ARG A 222 -12.93 -8.74 13.33
N ASP A 223 -12.20 -9.76 13.78
CA ASP A 223 -12.55 -11.17 13.57
C ASP A 223 -12.89 -11.50 12.10
N GLY A 224 -12.08 -10.96 11.19
CA GLY A 224 -12.22 -11.17 9.76
C GLY A 224 -13.40 -10.45 9.09
N ARG A 225 -14.06 -9.50 9.76
CA ARG A 225 -15.20 -8.74 9.23
C ARG A 225 -14.97 -7.23 9.32
N ILE A 226 -15.46 -6.47 8.33
CA ILE A 226 -15.54 -5.02 8.45
C ILE A 226 -16.72 -4.68 9.34
N ILE A 227 -16.44 -4.05 10.50
CA ILE A 227 -17.44 -3.66 11.48
C ILE A 227 -17.87 -2.21 11.37
N LYS A 228 -17.05 -1.36 10.73
CA LYS A 228 -17.31 0.07 10.56
C LYS A 228 -16.48 0.62 9.42
N ILE A 229 -17.05 1.58 8.69
CA ILE A 229 -16.34 2.39 7.68
C ILE A 229 -16.52 3.86 8.09
N GLU A 230 -15.41 4.59 8.25
CA GLU A 230 -15.41 6.03 8.49
C GLU A 230 -14.97 6.77 7.24
N ASP A 231 -15.65 7.87 6.92
CA ASP A 231 -15.29 8.77 5.83
C ASP A 231 -14.77 10.08 6.43
N ASN A 232 -13.50 10.37 6.22
CA ASN A 232 -12.82 11.57 6.74
C ASN A 232 -12.74 12.71 5.72
N ARG A 233 -13.20 12.53 4.49
CA ARG A 233 -13.11 13.54 3.42
C ARG A 233 -13.83 14.84 3.80
N TRP A 234 -14.98 14.73 4.45
CA TRP A 234 -15.75 15.88 4.90
C TRP A 234 -15.13 16.65 6.10
N LYS A 235 -14.31 15.96 6.93
CA LYS A 235 -13.60 16.60 8.06
C LYS A 235 -12.48 17.50 7.53
N LYS A 236 -11.72 17.03 6.54
CA LYS A 236 -10.60 17.74 5.91
C LYS A 236 -11.05 19.01 5.16
N GLY A 237 -12.20 18.98 4.49
CA GLY A 237 -12.77 20.14 3.81
C GLY A 237 -13.18 21.31 4.73
N LYS A 238 -13.45 21.03 6.03
CA LYS A 238 -13.73 22.08 7.02
C LYS A 238 -12.47 22.76 7.55
N GLU A 239 -11.34 22.06 7.64
CA GLU A 239 -10.08 22.62 8.12
C GLU A 239 -9.41 23.51 7.07
N GLU A 240 -9.56 23.19 5.78
CA GLU A 240 -9.06 24.03 4.69
C GLU A 240 -9.90 25.30 4.48
N GLY A 241 -11.21 25.23 4.66
CA GLY A 241 -12.12 26.38 4.55
C GLY A 241 -12.04 27.38 5.72
N GLY A 242 -11.49 26.98 6.87
CA GLY A 242 -11.33 27.84 8.06
C GLY A 242 -10.07 28.72 8.08
N ARG A 243 -9.14 28.53 7.14
CA ARG A 243 -7.88 29.32 7.06
C ARG A 243 -7.96 30.52 6.13
N HIS A 244 -9.09 30.76 5.49
CA HIS A 244 -9.35 31.88 4.56
C HIS A 244 -10.53 32.74 4.99
N ALA A 245 -10.87 32.78 6.30
CA ALA A 245 -11.86 33.69 6.85
C ALA A 245 -11.22 34.65 7.85
#